data_b08b8fdea109eee891a15f30066fa9d5
#
_entry.id   b08b8fdea109eee891a15f30066fa9d5
#
_cell.length_a   1.000
_cell.length_b   1.000
_cell.length_c   1.000
_cell.angle_alpha   90.00
_cell.angle_beta   90.00
_cell.angle_gamma   90.00
#
_symmetry.space_group_name_H-M   'P 1'
#
loop_
_entity.id
_entity.type
_entity.pdbx_description
1 polymer ?
#
loop_
_entity_poly.entity_id
_entity_poly.type
_entity_poly.pdbx_seq_one_letter_code
_entity_poly.pdbx_strand_id
1 'polypeptide(L)'
;MHRWLPFILFWLVAGCARYEPKPLAPAQTASKLEARTLADLGLRTFVEANTPESAKEWPRRSWDLAGLTLVAFFYHPSLAVARAQWGIATAAIKTAAGRPNPTASVTPGYNFNAASGISPWFPGFAFGVPIETAGKRGKRTSRAEYLAESARQNVSTVAWRVRSNVRTALIDLTMAKRRRNLLREQLEVQQRIAELLEQWYRAGAASAVEVSAARVALMKLQANEADVQRQMAEARNRLAEALGLPVAALVGARFRLLLESVSNLAALPDKAKARRLALQQRSDIRAALANYEASQSALQIEVAKQYPDLHLGSGYVWDQGDNKWDLAINLELPILNRNEGPIAEAEAKREETAAQLLALQAKVIAEIDRAAAALSTTTEQLKKLHQVHQASKDHLRLVQARLAVGAVDQIAFQNAKLEVGVSALAALDAEAKASLATGQLEEALQIPFKALSVAEQHGDAQGKRD
;
A
#
# COMPACT_ATOMS: atom_id res chain seq x y z
N MET A 1 6.38 19.98 -61.72
CA MET A 1 5.87 19.99 -60.34
C MET A 1 5.96 18.63 -59.60
N HIS A 2 6.82 17.65 -60.01
CA HIS A 2 6.84 16.28 -59.45
C HIS A 2 7.94 15.97 -58.46
N ARG A 3 8.77 16.96 -58.04
CA ARG A 3 9.96 16.65 -57.17
C ARG A 3 9.73 16.75 -55.67
N TRP A 4 8.55 17.21 -55.19
CA TRP A 4 8.26 17.42 -53.76
C TRP A 4 7.41 16.32 -53.15
N LEU A 5 6.75 15.45 -53.92
CA LEU A 5 5.92 14.35 -53.43
C LEU A 5 6.69 13.34 -52.52
N PRO A 6 7.92 12.89 -52.90
CA PRO A 6 8.64 11.94 -52.05
C PRO A 6 9.11 12.56 -50.73
N PHE A 7 9.34 13.88 -50.68
CA PHE A 7 9.73 14.57 -49.44
C PHE A 7 8.60 14.64 -48.41
N ILE A 8 7.37 14.86 -48.83
CA ILE A 8 6.17 14.90 -47.96
C ILE A 8 5.87 13.50 -47.44
N LEU A 9 6.01 12.46 -48.27
CA LEU A 9 5.80 11.07 -47.86
C LEU A 9 6.87 10.58 -46.82
N PHE A 10 8.10 11.07 -46.94
CA PHE A 10 9.18 10.74 -45.99
C PHE A 10 8.96 11.37 -44.60
N TRP A 11 8.40 12.58 -44.52
CA TRP A 11 8.07 13.24 -43.27
C TRP A 11 6.89 12.59 -42.54
N LEU A 12 5.94 11.99 -43.24
CA LEU A 12 4.80 11.27 -42.66
C LEU A 12 5.21 9.95 -41.98
N VAL A 13 6.30 9.34 -42.39
CA VAL A 13 6.79 8.06 -41.84
C VAL A 13 7.77 8.27 -40.68
N ALA A 14 8.44 9.41 -40.58
CA ALA A 14 9.48 9.70 -39.58
C ALA A 14 8.93 9.87 -38.15
N GLY A 15 7.63 10.04 -37.98
CA GLY A 15 6.96 10.25 -36.68
C GLY A 15 6.30 9.00 -36.07
N CYS A 16 6.33 7.84 -36.75
CA CYS A 16 5.67 6.63 -36.26
C CYS A 16 6.47 5.96 -35.15
N ALA A 17 5.83 5.74 -33.99
CA ALA A 17 6.42 4.94 -32.94
C ALA A 17 6.68 3.49 -33.42
N ARG A 18 7.87 2.96 -33.16
CA ARG A 18 8.17 1.56 -33.44
C ARG A 18 7.80 0.70 -32.25
N TYR A 19 7.20 -0.45 -32.53
CA TYR A 19 6.98 -1.49 -31.52
C TYR A 19 8.33 -2.16 -31.21
N GLU A 20 8.72 -2.12 -29.94
CA GLU A 20 9.85 -2.87 -29.39
C GLU A 20 9.32 -3.98 -28.49
N PRO A 21 9.52 -5.26 -28.83
CA PRO A 21 9.10 -6.36 -27.98
C PRO A 21 9.95 -6.38 -26.68
N LYS A 22 9.27 -6.46 -25.53
CA LYS A 22 9.90 -6.63 -24.20
C LYS A 22 9.44 -7.96 -23.59
N PRO A 23 9.99 -9.10 -24.03
CA PRO A 23 9.59 -10.41 -23.53
C PRO A 23 9.98 -10.55 -22.06
N LEU A 24 9.10 -11.14 -21.27
CA LEU A 24 9.36 -11.52 -19.88
C LEU A 24 9.70 -13.02 -19.85
N ALA A 25 10.90 -13.35 -19.38
CA ALA A 25 11.32 -14.71 -19.13
C ALA A 25 11.15 -15.04 -17.64
N PRO A 26 10.23 -15.93 -17.24
CA PRO A 26 9.95 -16.23 -15.82
C PRO A 26 11.19 -16.66 -15.03
N ALA A 27 12.07 -17.46 -15.62
CA ALA A 27 13.30 -17.90 -14.96
C ALA A 27 14.25 -16.72 -14.65
N GLN A 28 14.38 -15.76 -15.56
CA GLN A 28 15.22 -14.58 -15.34
C GLN A 28 14.63 -13.63 -14.30
N THR A 29 13.29 -13.45 -14.30
CA THR A 29 12.63 -12.62 -13.31
C THR A 29 12.71 -13.24 -11.91
N ALA A 30 12.58 -14.56 -11.79
CA ALA A 30 12.79 -15.29 -10.54
C ALA A 30 14.23 -15.15 -10.02
N SER A 31 15.22 -15.37 -10.89
CA SER A 31 16.64 -15.19 -10.54
C SER A 31 16.96 -13.78 -10.06
N LYS A 32 16.42 -12.73 -10.71
CA LYS A 32 16.55 -11.34 -10.25
C LYS A 32 15.92 -11.10 -8.89
N LEU A 33 14.81 -11.75 -8.57
CA LEU A 33 14.16 -11.66 -7.27
C LEU A 33 14.99 -12.36 -6.19
N GLU A 34 15.52 -13.54 -6.50
CA GLU A 34 16.37 -14.32 -5.59
C GLU A 34 17.72 -13.64 -5.31
N ALA A 35 18.23 -12.85 -6.25
CA ALA A 35 19.47 -12.08 -6.10
C ALA A 35 19.34 -10.81 -5.25
N ARG A 36 18.12 -10.40 -4.86
CA ARG A 36 17.92 -9.21 -4.03
C ARG A 36 18.54 -9.37 -2.65
N THR A 37 19.21 -8.33 -2.18
CA THR A 37 19.87 -8.33 -0.87
C THR A 37 19.68 -6.99 -0.15
N LEU A 38 19.89 -6.97 1.16
CA LEU A 38 19.92 -5.74 1.98
C LEU A 38 21.19 -4.89 1.76
N ALA A 39 22.18 -5.43 1.03
CA ALA A 39 23.44 -4.75 0.73
C ALA A 39 23.49 -4.14 -0.70
N ASP A 40 22.38 -4.19 -1.45
CA ASP A 40 22.27 -3.68 -2.81
C ASP A 40 22.61 -2.19 -2.91
N LEU A 41 23.43 -1.81 -3.93
CA LEU A 41 23.87 -0.43 -4.13
C LEU A 41 22.73 0.51 -4.58
N GLY A 42 21.75 0.00 -5.36
CA GLY A 42 20.56 0.76 -5.74
C GLY A 42 19.68 1.05 -4.53
N LEU A 43 19.52 0.07 -3.62
CA LEU A 43 18.86 0.28 -2.35
C LEU A 43 19.61 1.33 -1.50
N ARG A 44 20.95 1.29 -1.45
CA ARG A 44 21.76 2.28 -0.76
C ARG A 44 21.43 3.69 -1.26
N THR A 45 21.53 3.93 -2.56
CA THR A 45 21.22 5.23 -3.17
C THR A 45 19.82 5.70 -2.85
N PHE A 46 18.84 4.77 -2.88
CA PHE A 46 17.46 5.09 -2.51
C PHE A 46 17.31 5.49 -1.03
N VAL A 47 17.98 4.78 -0.12
CA VAL A 47 17.96 5.10 1.32
C VAL A 47 18.68 6.43 1.60
N GLU A 48 19.82 6.71 0.96
CA GLU A 48 20.55 7.96 1.05
C GLU A 48 19.70 9.17 0.61
N ALA A 49 18.96 9.03 -0.48
CA ALA A 49 18.08 10.08 -1.00
C ALA A 49 16.90 10.41 -0.04
N ASN A 50 16.43 9.42 0.75
CA ASN A 50 15.28 9.60 1.63
C ASN A 50 15.66 9.86 3.12
N THR A 51 16.83 9.39 3.56
CA THR A 51 17.35 9.56 4.94
C THR A 51 18.87 9.61 4.92
N PRO A 52 19.49 10.77 4.67
CA PRO A 52 20.95 10.90 4.51
C PRO A 52 21.75 10.42 5.71
N GLU A 53 21.24 10.65 6.94
CA GLU A 53 21.91 10.21 8.18
C GLU A 53 21.96 8.68 8.33
N SER A 54 20.99 7.99 7.75
CA SER A 54 20.84 6.54 7.88
C SER A 54 21.78 5.73 6.99
N ALA A 55 22.48 6.36 6.06
CA ALA A 55 23.33 5.71 5.07
C ALA A 55 24.84 5.79 5.35
N LYS A 56 25.23 6.39 6.48
CA LYS A 56 26.65 6.54 6.87
C LYS A 56 27.40 5.22 7.03
N GLU A 57 26.69 4.16 7.45
CA GLU A 57 27.22 2.79 7.50
C GLU A 57 26.49 1.88 6.52
N TRP A 58 27.16 1.42 5.46
CA TRP A 58 26.62 0.46 4.51
C TRP A 58 27.54 -0.73 4.28
N PRO A 59 27.05 -1.99 4.31
CA PRO A 59 25.66 -2.38 4.69
C PRO A 59 25.36 -2.14 6.16
N ARG A 60 24.10 -1.80 6.48
CA ARG A 60 23.68 -1.47 7.84
C ARG A 60 23.75 -2.69 8.74
N ARG A 61 24.32 -2.51 9.93
CA ARG A 61 24.42 -3.59 10.93
C ARG A 61 23.09 -3.96 11.57
N SER A 62 22.19 -2.97 11.69
CA SER A 62 20.84 -3.20 12.24
C SER A 62 19.80 -2.37 11.49
N TRP A 63 18.60 -2.93 11.38
CA TRP A 63 17.47 -2.36 10.67
C TRP A 63 16.32 -2.10 11.63
N ASP A 64 15.85 -0.88 11.66
CA ASP A 64 14.63 -0.45 12.36
C ASP A 64 13.43 -0.41 11.41
N LEU A 65 12.23 -0.11 11.95
CA LEU A 65 11.01 -0.02 11.15
C LEU A 65 11.12 1.00 10.01
N ALA A 66 11.75 2.15 10.25
CA ALA A 66 11.90 3.18 9.23
C ALA A 66 12.79 2.70 8.07
N GLY A 67 13.94 2.12 8.39
CA GLY A 67 14.84 1.54 7.39
C GLY A 67 14.20 0.39 6.61
N LEU A 68 13.50 -0.54 7.30
CA LEU A 68 12.80 -1.64 6.64
C LEU A 68 11.62 -1.16 5.77
N THR A 69 10.96 -0.09 6.16
CA THR A 69 9.92 0.53 5.32
C THR A 69 10.51 1.05 4.00
N LEU A 70 11.70 1.68 4.03
CA LEU A 70 12.39 2.10 2.80
C LEU A 70 12.82 0.91 1.93
N VAL A 71 13.30 -0.18 2.54
CA VAL A 71 13.58 -1.44 1.82
C VAL A 71 12.34 -1.95 1.09
N ALA A 72 11.19 -1.98 1.79
CA ALA A 72 9.94 -2.41 1.19
C ALA A 72 9.46 -1.43 0.09
N PHE A 73 9.63 -0.13 0.26
CA PHE A 73 9.29 0.86 -0.78
C PHE A 73 10.14 0.72 -2.03
N PHE A 74 11.35 0.21 -1.91
CA PHE A 74 12.24 -0.07 -3.04
C PHE A 74 11.89 -1.40 -3.74
N TYR A 75 11.64 -2.47 -2.97
CA TYR A 75 11.52 -3.82 -3.54
C TYR A 75 10.09 -4.36 -3.68
N HIS A 76 9.11 -3.83 -2.91
CA HIS A 76 7.80 -4.47 -2.82
C HIS A 76 7.02 -4.39 -4.13
N PRO A 77 6.56 -5.54 -4.70
CA PRO A 77 5.93 -5.59 -6.02
C PRO A 77 4.66 -4.75 -6.14
N SER A 78 3.83 -4.70 -5.07
CA SER A 78 2.58 -3.93 -5.08
C SER A 78 2.79 -2.45 -5.37
N LEU A 79 3.91 -1.87 -4.90
CA LEU A 79 4.24 -0.47 -5.17
C LEU A 79 4.67 -0.27 -6.63
N ALA A 80 5.40 -1.24 -7.21
CA ALA A 80 5.75 -1.20 -8.63
C ALA A 80 4.48 -1.25 -9.49
N VAL A 81 3.52 -2.12 -9.15
CA VAL A 81 2.21 -2.19 -9.84
C VAL A 81 1.44 -0.87 -9.70
N ALA A 82 1.32 -0.32 -8.48
CA ALA A 82 0.61 0.94 -8.27
C ALA A 82 1.24 2.12 -9.02
N ARG A 83 2.57 2.20 -9.05
CA ARG A 83 3.30 3.21 -9.85
C ARG A 83 3.08 3.05 -11.35
N ALA A 84 3.05 1.81 -11.85
CA ALA A 84 2.74 1.53 -13.26
C ALA A 84 1.29 1.93 -13.61
N GLN A 85 0.34 1.65 -12.73
CA GLN A 85 -1.07 2.08 -12.90
C GLN A 85 -1.18 3.61 -12.93
N TRP A 86 -0.46 4.32 -12.06
CA TRP A 86 -0.39 5.78 -12.13
C TRP A 86 0.26 6.26 -13.43
N GLY A 87 1.31 5.59 -13.91
CA GLY A 87 1.92 5.87 -15.21
C GLY A 87 0.94 5.72 -16.38
N ILE A 88 0.12 4.65 -16.37
CA ILE A 88 -0.95 4.43 -17.35
C ILE A 88 -1.97 5.58 -17.31
N ALA A 89 -2.46 5.95 -16.11
CA ALA A 89 -3.43 7.02 -15.94
C ALA A 89 -2.86 8.39 -16.39
N THR A 90 -1.59 8.66 -16.10
CA THR A 90 -0.90 9.87 -16.56
C THR A 90 -0.74 9.90 -18.08
N ALA A 91 -0.44 8.76 -18.71
CA ALA A 91 -0.37 8.66 -20.17
C ALA A 91 -1.76 8.87 -20.82
N ALA A 92 -2.84 8.43 -20.16
CA ALA A 92 -4.20 8.61 -20.62
C ALA A 92 -4.61 10.11 -20.73
N ILE A 93 -3.98 11.02 -19.98
CA ILE A 93 -4.18 12.48 -20.12
C ILE A 93 -3.78 12.93 -21.54
N LYS A 94 -2.65 12.43 -22.05
CA LYS A 94 -2.21 12.76 -23.43
C LYS A 94 -3.21 12.26 -24.47
N THR A 95 -3.76 11.06 -24.27
CA THR A 95 -4.80 10.49 -25.14
C THR A 95 -6.07 11.36 -25.12
N ALA A 96 -6.52 11.75 -23.90
CA ALA A 96 -7.71 12.57 -23.72
C ALA A 96 -7.55 13.99 -24.30
N ALA A 97 -6.35 14.56 -24.26
CA ALA A 97 -6.01 15.87 -24.82
C ALA A 97 -5.83 15.84 -26.34
N GLY A 98 -5.73 14.66 -26.94
CA GLY A 98 -5.58 14.50 -28.40
C GLY A 98 -6.73 15.14 -29.18
N ARG A 99 -6.38 15.83 -30.26
CA ARG A 99 -7.37 16.31 -31.23
C ARG A 99 -7.66 15.20 -32.25
N PRO A 100 -8.89 15.10 -32.78
CA PRO A 100 -9.16 14.19 -33.87
C PRO A 100 -8.34 14.58 -35.10
N ASN A 101 -7.87 13.59 -35.84
CA ASN A 101 -7.05 13.83 -37.02
C ASN A 101 -7.91 14.32 -38.19
N PRO A 102 -7.37 15.20 -39.07
CA PRO A 102 -8.01 15.49 -40.32
C PRO A 102 -8.06 14.24 -41.21
N THR A 103 -9.05 14.20 -42.08
CA THR A 103 -9.26 13.14 -43.06
C THR A 103 -8.93 13.64 -44.46
N ALA A 104 -8.28 12.81 -45.25
CA ALA A 104 -8.12 13.07 -46.70
C ALA A 104 -8.76 11.90 -47.45
N SER A 105 -9.55 12.22 -48.45
CA SER A 105 -10.19 11.23 -49.32
C SER A 105 -9.89 11.51 -50.79
N VAL A 106 -9.75 10.42 -51.54
CA VAL A 106 -9.58 10.44 -52.99
C VAL A 106 -10.73 9.63 -53.58
N THR A 107 -11.53 10.25 -54.43
CA THR A 107 -12.70 9.63 -55.04
C THR A 107 -12.55 9.62 -56.55
N PRO A 108 -11.92 8.57 -57.14
CA PRO A 108 -11.91 8.43 -58.56
C PRO A 108 -13.32 8.11 -59.07
N GLY A 109 -13.83 8.92 -59.99
CA GLY A 109 -15.11 8.69 -60.60
C GLY A 109 -14.97 8.47 -62.10
N TYR A 110 -15.88 7.69 -62.70
CA TYR A 110 -15.92 7.42 -64.11
C TYR A 110 -17.36 7.57 -64.63
N ASN A 111 -17.54 8.42 -65.66
CA ASN A 111 -18.84 8.63 -66.31
C ASN A 111 -18.96 7.71 -67.52
N PHE A 112 -19.81 6.69 -67.44
CA PHE A 112 -20.05 5.74 -68.52
C PHE A 112 -20.79 6.34 -69.73
N ASN A 113 -21.42 7.54 -69.59
CA ASN A 113 -22.17 8.22 -70.54
C ASN A 113 -21.49 9.54 -70.98
N ALA A 114 -20.18 9.62 -70.86
CA ALA A 114 -19.43 10.80 -71.26
C ALA A 114 -19.59 11.07 -72.77
N ALA A 115 -19.85 12.35 -73.19
CA ALA A 115 -19.97 12.73 -74.56
C ALA A 115 -18.65 12.51 -75.34
N SER A 116 -18.74 12.24 -76.63
CA SER A 116 -17.56 12.00 -77.47
C SER A 116 -16.59 13.18 -77.40
N GLY A 117 -15.30 12.87 -77.14
CA GLY A 117 -14.24 13.87 -76.98
C GLY A 117 -14.05 14.46 -75.60
N ILE A 118 -14.86 14.06 -74.61
CA ILE A 118 -14.75 14.48 -73.22
C ILE A 118 -14.18 13.30 -72.34
N SER A 119 -13.26 13.60 -71.46
CA SER A 119 -12.72 12.58 -70.54
C SER A 119 -13.82 11.98 -69.67
N PRO A 120 -14.00 10.65 -69.63
CA PRO A 120 -14.96 10.02 -68.75
C PRO A 120 -14.54 10.02 -67.26
N TRP A 121 -13.28 10.36 -66.97
CA TRP A 121 -12.74 10.38 -65.61
C TRP A 121 -13.05 11.71 -64.92
N PHE A 122 -13.53 11.65 -63.67
CA PHE A 122 -13.68 12.80 -62.80
C PHE A 122 -13.10 12.55 -61.42
N PRO A 123 -11.75 12.66 -61.28
CA PRO A 123 -11.09 12.47 -59.99
C PRO A 123 -11.49 13.57 -59.00
N GLY A 124 -11.88 13.16 -57.80
CA GLY A 124 -12.18 14.04 -56.67
C GLY A 124 -11.16 13.90 -55.55
N PHE A 125 -10.86 14.98 -54.87
CA PHE A 125 -10.05 15.04 -53.64
C PHE A 125 -10.84 15.81 -52.61
N ALA A 126 -10.92 15.29 -51.37
CA ALA A 126 -11.51 16.05 -50.29
C ALA A 126 -10.63 15.98 -49.03
N PHE A 127 -10.65 17.08 -48.28
CA PHE A 127 -9.95 17.21 -47.02
C PHE A 127 -10.94 17.67 -45.95
N GLY A 128 -11.04 16.94 -44.86
CA GLY A 128 -11.99 17.22 -43.78
C GLY A 128 -11.27 17.45 -42.44
N VAL A 129 -11.68 18.48 -41.70
CA VAL A 129 -11.17 18.82 -40.39
C VAL A 129 -12.31 18.76 -39.38
N PRO A 130 -12.30 17.80 -38.45
CA PRO A 130 -13.26 17.76 -37.35
C PRO A 130 -12.91 18.82 -36.30
N ILE A 131 -13.88 19.61 -35.87
CA ILE A 131 -13.78 20.62 -34.82
C ILE A 131 -14.69 20.23 -33.67
N GLU A 132 -14.09 19.83 -32.56
CA GLU A 132 -14.85 19.53 -31.37
C GLU A 132 -15.43 20.78 -30.72
N THR A 133 -16.72 20.76 -30.46
CA THR A 133 -17.48 21.88 -29.87
C THR A 133 -17.71 21.67 -28.37
N ALA A 134 -18.36 22.63 -27.71
CA ALA A 134 -18.81 22.57 -26.31
C ALA A 134 -17.71 22.21 -25.28
N GLY A 135 -16.44 22.35 -25.61
CA GLY A 135 -15.32 22.10 -24.75
C GLY A 135 -15.11 20.60 -24.42
N LYS A 136 -15.63 19.67 -25.24
CA LYS A 136 -15.57 18.21 -25.04
C LYS A 136 -14.15 17.72 -24.72
N ARG A 137 -13.13 18.20 -25.47
CA ARG A 137 -11.72 17.86 -25.23
C ARG A 137 -11.26 18.28 -23.83
N GLY A 138 -11.56 19.51 -23.39
CA GLY A 138 -11.22 19.98 -22.05
C GLY A 138 -11.83 19.09 -20.97
N LYS A 139 -13.11 18.73 -21.11
CA LYS A 139 -13.80 17.85 -20.17
C LYS A 139 -13.22 16.43 -20.15
N ARG A 140 -12.83 15.87 -21.31
CA ARG A 140 -12.10 14.57 -21.37
C ARG A 140 -10.74 14.66 -20.67
N THR A 141 -10.01 15.75 -20.88
CA THR A 141 -8.71 15.97 -20.24
C THR A 141 -8.87 16.06 -18.72
N SER A 142 -9.82 16.86 -18.22
CA SER A 142 -10.10 16.98 -16.78
C SER A 142 -10.50 15.63 -16.15
N ARG A 143 -11.34 14.85 -16.83
CA ARG A 143 -11.65 13.49 -16.37
C ARG A 143 -10.41 12.63 -16.24
N ALA A 144 -9.51 12.66 -17.22
CA ALA A 144 -8.28 11.88 -17.20
C ALA A 144 -7.31 12.37 -16.11
N GLU A 145 -7.25 13.67 -15.83
CA GLU A 145 -6.46 14.29 -14.77
C GLU A 145 -6.94 13.82 -13.39
N TYR A 146 -8.25 13.82 -13.13
CA TYR A 146 -8.81 13.31 -11.88
C TYR A 146 -8.57 11.81 -11.69
N LEU A 147 -8.67 11.00 -12.76
CA LEU A 147 -8.31 9.57 -12.70
C LEU A 147 -6.82 9.37 -12.44
N ALA A 148 -5.94 10.20 -13.00
CA ALA A 148 -4.50 10.14 -12.71
C ALA A 148 -4.20 10.56 -11.26
N GLU A 149 -4.92 11.56 -10.72
CA GLU A 149 -4.82 11.95 -9.31
C GLU A 149 -5.31 10.83 -8.39
N SER A 150 -6.44 10.18 -8.71
CA SER A 150 -6.90 9.00 -7.97
C SER A 150 -5.85 7.89 -7.95
N ALA A 151 -5.25 7.57 -9.11
CA ALA A 151 -4.19 6.58 -9.21
C ALA A 151 -2.93 6.98 -8.40
N ARG A 152 -2.57 8.27 -8.39
CA ARG A 152 -1.48 8.83 -7.58
C ARG A 152 -1.74 8.63 -6.08
N GLN A 153 -2.94 8.94 -5.61
CA GLN A 153 -3.33 8.74 -4.21
C GLN A 153 -3.34 7.25 -3.85
N ASN A 154 -3.71 6.38 -4.79
CA ASN A 154 -3.66 4.93 -4.57
C ASN A 154 -2.23 4.40 -4.33
N VAL A 155 -1.19 5.01 -4.96
CA VAL A 155 0.21 4.69 -4.63
C VAL A 155 0.48 4.92 -3.14
N SER A 156 -0.01 6.03 -2.58
CA SER A 156 0.14 6.35 -1.15
C SER A 156 -0.64 5.35 -0.26
N THR A 157 -1.85 4.95 -0.68
CA THR A 157 -2.63 3.92 0.03
C THR A 157 -1.90 2.59 0.08
N VAL A 158 -1.29 2.17 -1.04
CA VAL A 158 -0.48 0.94 -1.10
C VAL A 158 0.78 1.07 -0.23
N ALA A 159 1.43 2.24 -0.22
CA ALA A 159 2.60 2.48 0.62
C ALA A 159 2.27 2.35 2.12
N TRP A 160 1.13 2.87 2.58
CA TRP A 160 0.67 2.70 3.95
C TRP A 160 0.44 1.24 4.31
N ARG A 161 -0.23 0.48 3.44
CA ARG A 161 -0.45 -0.96 3.64
C ARG A 161 0.87 -1.73 3.70
N VAL A 162 1.82 -1.45 2.80
CA VAL A 162 3.15 -2.06 2.81
C VAL A 162 3.89 -1.75 4.12
N ARG A 163 3.88 -0.49 4.58
CA ARG A 163 4.47 -0.11 5.88
C ARG A 163 3.82 -0.86 7.04
N SER A 164 2.51 -0.97 7.06
CA SER A 164 1.76 -1.70 8.11
C SER A 164 2.14 -3.19 8.13
N ASN A 165 2.23 -3.84 6.97
CA ASN A 165 2.64 -5.24 6.85
C ASN A 165 4.08 -5.45 7.37
N VAL A 166 5.01 -4.55 7.02
CA VAL A 166 6.39 -4.60 7.53
C VAL A 166 6.41 -4.45 9.04
N ARG A 167 5.64 -3.52 9.61
CA ARG A 167 5.53 -3.32 11.06
C ARG A 167 5.03 -4.58 11.75
N THR A 168 3.93 -5.14 11.28
CA THR A 168 3.33 -6.36 11.85
C THR A 168 4.33 -7.52 11.81
N ALA A 169 4.95 -7.77 10.67
CA ALA A 169 5.94 -8.85 10.53
C ALA A 169 7.19 -8.65 11.40
N LEU A 170 7.63 -7.40 11.58
CA LEU A 170 8.74 -7.06 12.48
C LEU A 170 8.39 -7.30 13.95
N ILE A 171 7.17 -6.93 14.37
CA ILE A 171 6.65 -7.21 15.71
C ILE A 171 6.62 -8.73 15.93
N ASP A 172 5.98 -9.49 15.02
CA ASP A 172 5.87 -10.95 15.13
C ASP A 172 7.24 -11.60 15.28
N LEU A 173 8.21 -11.24 14.46
CA LEU A 173 9.57 -11.82 14.54
C LEU A 173 10.28 -11.45 15.86
N THR A 174 10.12 -10.20 16.30
CA THR A 174 10.77 -9.73 17.54
C THR A 174 10.16 -10.42 18.76
N MET A 175 8.84 -10.55 18.80
CA MET A 175 8.12 -11.20 19.90
C MET A 175 8.38 -12.70 19.94
N ALA A 176 8.40 -13.37 18.78
CA ALA A 176 8.75 -14.79 18.70
C ALA A 176 10.19 -15.07 19.22
N LYS A 177 11.15 -14.19 18.91
CA LYS A 177 12.52 -14.29 19.47
C LYS A 177 12.56 -14.14 20.99
N ARG A 178 11.83 -13.14 21.53
CA ARG A 178 11.76 -12.93 23.00
C ARG A 178 11.05 -14.09 23.69
N ARG A 179 9.95 -14.58 23.12
CA ARG A 179 9.19 -15.73 23.63
C ARG A 179 10.08 -16.97 23.70
N ARG A 180 10.87 -17.24 22.65
CA ARG A 180 11.82 -18.36 22.67
C ARG A 180 12.81 -18.27 23.83
N ASN A 181 13.36 -17.09 24.08
CA ASN A 181 14.33 -16.91 25.16
C ASN A 181 13.69 -17.19 26.54
N LEU A 182 12.48 -16.64 26.79
CA LEU A 182 11.73 -16.89 28.03
C LEU A 182 11.38 -18.39 28.22
N LEU A 183 10.97 -19.07 27.13
CA LEU A 183 10.68 -20.51 27.21
C LEU A 183 11.91 -21.34 27.48
N ARG A 184 13.09 -20.99 26.97
CA ARG A 184 14.35 -21.66 27.30
C ARG A 184 14.70 -21.51 28.77
N GLU A 185 14.57 -20.32 29.33
CA GLU A 185 14.75 -20.09 30.76
C GLU A 185 13.77 -20.94 31.59
N GLN A 186 12.51 -21.05 31.18
CA GLN A 186 11.52 -21.92 31.85
C GLN A 186 11.87 -23.41 31.70
N LEU A 187 12.37 -23.87 30.56
CA LEU A 187 12.82 -25.24 30.35
C LEU A 187 13.95 -25.63 31.32
N GLU A 188 14.96 -24.76 31.47
CA GLU A 188 16.05 -24.97 32.41
C GLU A 188 15.53 -25.13 33.88
N VAL A 189 14.59 -24.26 34.27
CA VAL A 189 13.98 -24.32 35.61
C VAL A 189 13.15 -25.58 35.79
N GLN A 190 12.30 -25.94 34.80
CA GLN A 190 11.46 -27.14 34.87
C GLN A 190 12.28 -28.43 34.85
N GLN A 191 13.37 -28.46 34.10
CA GLN A 191 14.31 -29.58 34.12
C GLN A 191 14.92 -29.76 35.51
N ARG A 192 15.30 -28.64 36.15
CA ARG A 192 15.84 -28.68 37.50
C ARG A 192 14.83 -29.20 38.55
N ILE A 193 13.53 -28.81 38.38
CA ILE A 193 12.45 -29.38 39.26
C ILE A 193 12.33 -30.89 39.05
N ALA A 194 12.33 -31.36 37.80
CA ALA A 194 12.23 -32.79 37.52
C ALA A 194 13.41 -33.58 38.11
N GLU A 195 14.64 -33.08 38.01
CA GLU A 195 15.84 -33.66 38.57
C GLU A 195 15.77 -33.74 40.12
N LEU A 196 15.34 -32.65 40.79
CA LEU A 196 15.18 -32.60 42.23
C LEU A 196 14.13 -33.59 42.74
N LEU A 197 12.97 -33.64 42.07
CA LEU A 197 11.90 -34.59 42.44
C LEU A 197 12.31 -36.04 42.21
N GLU A 198 13.12 -36.34 41.21
CA GLU A 198 13.69 -37.67 40.99
C GLU A 198 14.67 -38.07 42.07
N GLN A 199 15.53 -37.13 42.52
CA GLN A 199 16.44 -37.35 43.66
C GLN A 199 15.65 -37.60 44.95
N TRP A 200 14.61 -36.82 45.24
CA TRP A 200 13.76 -36.97 46.42
C TRP A 200 12.95 -38.25 46.38
N TYR A 201 12.47 -38.69 45.22
CA TYR A 201 11.80 -39.98 45.06
C TYR A 201 12.72 -41.13 45.38
N ARG A 202 13.97 -41.11 44.93
CA ARG A 202 14.97 -42.15 45.27
C ARG A 202 15.32 -42.19 46.80
N ALA A 203 15.19 -41.02 47.44
CA ALA A 203 15.38 -40.90 48.90
C ALA A 203 14.08 -41.15 49.66
N GLY A 204 12.97 -41.51 49.03
CA GLY A 204 11.67 -41.74 49.66
C GLY A 204 10.95 -40.48 50.14
N ALA A 205 11.42 -39.30 49.74
CA ALA A 205 10.88 -37.98 50.12
C ALA A 205 9.89 -37.38 49.12
N ALA A 206 9.68 -37.98 47.92
CA ALA A 206 8.69 -37.61 46.96
C ALA A 206 7.93 -38.82 46.40
N SER A 207 6.73 -38.61 45.87
CA SER A 207 5.90 -39.66 45.26
C SER A 207 6.19 -39.83 43.75
N ALA A 208 5.90 -41.04 43.21
CA ALA A 208 5.98 -41.30 41.78
C ALA A 208 5.03 -40.38 40.97
N VAL A 209 3.93 -39.92 41.57
CA VAL A 209 2.96 -39.01 40.96
C VAL A 209 3.59 -37.64 40.76
N GLU A 210 4.33 -37.12 41.75
CA GLU A 210 5.01 -35.80 41.61
C GLU A 210 6.09 -35.84 40.54
N VAL A 211 6.91 -36.91 40.48
CA VAL A 211 7.92 -37.11 39.43
C VAL A 211 7.26 -37.18 38.04
N SER A 212 6.18 -37.96 37.93
CA SER A 212 5.44 -38.07 36.65
C SER A 212 4.86 -36.73 36.20
N ALA A 213 4.26 -35.96 37.13
CA ALA A 213 3.72 -34.63 36.83
C ALA A 213 4.80 -33.67 36.34
N ALA A 214 5.98 -33.65 36.99
CA ALA A 214 7.10 -32.81 36.58
C ALA A 214 7.65 -33.18 35.19
N ARG A 215 7.73 -34.48 34.87
CA ARG A 215 8.12 -34.96 33.55
C ARG A 215 7.11 -34.54 32.45
N VAL A 216 5.81 -34.66 32.72
CA VAL A 216 4.76 -34.19 31.79
C VAL A 216 4.84 -32.69 31.57
N ALA A 217 5.09 -31.92 32.64
CA ALA A 217 5.27 -30.46 32.52
C ALA A 217 6.51 -30.09 31.65
N LEU A 218 7.62 -30.82 31.82
CA LEU A 218 8.83 -30.66 31.02
C LEU A 218 8.56 -30.95 29.54
N MET A 219 7.89 -32.08 29.22
CA MET A 219 7.56 -32.43 27.84
C MET A 219 6.63 -31.41 27.20
N LYS A 220 5.67 -30.83 27.94
CA LYS A 220 4.82 -29.73 27.44
C LYS A 220 5.62 -28.47 27.07
N LEU A 221 6.59 -28.10 27.91
CA LEU A 221 7.47 -26.94 27.60
C LEU A 221 8.38 -27.20 26.39
N GLN A 222 8.87 -28.44 26.22
CA GLN A 222 9.64 -28.83 25.03
C GLN A 222 8.80 -28.75 23.76
N ALA A 223 7.54 -29.19 23.79
CA ALA A 223 6.62 -29.06 22.71
C ALA A 223 6.34 -27.59 22.38
N ASN A 224 6.17 -26.74 23.39
CA ASN A 224 5.99 -25.29 23.21
C ASN A 224 7.25 -24.64 22.59
N GLU A 225 8.47 -25.06 22.94
CA GLU A 225 9.69 -24.53 22.31
C GLU A 225 9.76 -24.89 20.84
N ALA A 226 9.42 -26.14 20.46
CA ALA A 226 9.35 -26.55 19.07
C ALA A 226 8.34 -25.71 18.26
N ASP A 227 7.16 -25.41 18.86
CA ASP A 227 6.16 -24.55 18.21
C ASP A 227 6.66 -23.11 18.02
N VAL A 228 7.35 -22.54 18.99
CA VAL A 228 7.93 -21.19 18.84
C VAL A 228 9.05 -21.16 17.81
N GLN A 229 9.83 -22.23 17.65
CA GLN A 229 10.80 -22.31 16.54
C GLN A 229 10.11 -22.27 15.18
N ARG A 230 8.97 -22.97 15.00
CA ARG A 230 8.14 -22.90 13.81
C ARG A 230 7.61 -21.47 13.60
N GLN A 231 7.02 -20.85 14.64
CA GLN A 231 6.53 -19.46 14.59
C GLN A 231 7.62 -18.46 14.19
N MET A 232 8.86 -18.64 14.67
CA MET A 232 10.00 -17.81 14.26
C MET A 232 10.34 -17.94 12.78
N ALA A 233 10.31 -19.16 12.25
CA ALA A 233 10.55 -19.40 10.83
C ALA A 233 9.46 -18.73 9.97
N GLU A 234 8.19 -18.90 10.36
CA GLU A 234 7.04 -18.26 9.70
C GLU A 234 7.09 -16.74 9.78
N ALA A 235 7.43 -16.17 10.93
CA ALA A 235 7.57 -14.72 11.10
C ALA A 235 8.72 -14.15 10.25
N ARG A 236 9.82 -14.91 10.08
CA ARG A 236 10.92 -14.53 9.17
C ARG A 236 10.46 -14.54 7.72
N ASN A 237 9.69 -15.56 7.30
CA ASN A 237 9.13 -15.65 5.95
C ASN A 237 8.16 -14.47 5.68
N ARG A 238 7.25 -14.17 6.62
CA ARG A 238 6.35 -13.01 6.53
C ARG A 238 7.09 -11.68 6.43
N LEU A 239 8.20 -11.52 7.17
CA LEU A 239 9.02 -10.31 7.07
C LEU A 239 9.69 -10.21 5.69
N ALA A 240 10.22 -11.32 5.15
CA ALA A 240 10.81 -11.35 3.82
C ALA A 240 9.77 -10.98 2.74
N GLU A 241 8.58 -11.55 2.81
CA GLU A 241 7.45 -11.24 1.93
C GLU A 241 7.06 -9.77 2.01
N ALA A 242 6.87 -9.22 3.23
CA ALA A 242 6.52 -7.81 3.44
C ALA A 242 7.58 -6.84 2.91
N LEU A 243 8.84 -7.26 2.84
CA LEU A 243 9.94 -6.49 2.26
C LEU A 243 10.09 -6.69 0.74
N GLY A 244 9.47 -7.71 0.16
CA GLY A 244 9.70 -8.12 -1.23
C GLY A 244 11.08 -8.69 -1.48
N LEU A 245 11.66 -9.39 -0.48
CA LEU A 245 12.98 -10.01 -0.48
C LEU A 245 12.89 -11.53 -0.35
N PRO A 246 13.85 -12.30 -0.84
CA PRO A 246 14.00 -13.70 -0.49
C PRO A 246 14.40 -13.83 1.00
N VAL A 247 13.99 -14.92 1.64
CA VAL A 247 14.31 -15.17 3.06
C VAL A 247 15.82 -15.21 3.32
N ALA A 248 16.60 -15.70 2.36
CA ALA A 248 18.06 -15.73 2.40
C ALA A 248 18.69 -14.34 2.60
N ALA A 249 18.07 -13.28 2.07
CA ALA A 249 18.54 -11.91 2.25
C ALA A 249 18.46 -11.41 3.69
N LEU A 250 17.66 -12.07 4.56
CA LEU A 250 17.52 -11.72 5.97
C LEU A 250 18.50 -12.48 6.89
N VAL A 251 19.31 -13.38 6.34
CA VAL A 251 20.32 -14.14 7.13
C VAL A 251 21.42 -13.18 7.58
N GLY A 252 21.76 -13.23 8.87
CA GLY A 252 22.76 -12.34 9.48
C GLY A 252 22.31 -10.90 9.77
N ALA A 253 21.17 -10.47 9.26
CA ALA A 253 20.63 -9.15 9.56
C ALA A 253 20.10 -9.07 11.00
N ARG A 254 20.39 -7.95 11.67
CA ARG A 254 19.84 -7.63 13.00
C ARG A 254 18.65 -6.68 12.84
N PHE A 255 17.54 -7.02 13.48
CA PHE A 255 16.33 -6.21 13.48
C PHE A 255 16.10 -5.62 14.87
N ARG A 256 15.81 -4.32 14.91
CA ARG A 256 15.53 -3.60 16.15
C ARG A 256 14.14 -2.99 16.06
N LEU A 257 13.25 -3.47 16.90
CA LEU A 257 11.96 -2.85 17.13
C LEU A 257 12.14 -1.85 18.29
N LEU A 258 12.04 -0.57 17.99
CA LEU A 258 11.88 0.45 19.03
C LEU A 258 10.41 0.40 19.44
N LEU A 259 10.13 -0.30 20.53
CA LEU A 259 8.81 -0.24 21.15
C LEU A 259 8.67 1.15 21.73
N GLU A 260 7.70 1.91 21.24
CA GLU A 260 7.37 3.20 21.84
C GLU A 260 6.96 2.90 23.30
N SER A 261 7.57 3.59 24.24
CA SER A 261 7.24 3.40 25.65
C SER A 261 5.75 3.69 25.85
N VAL A 262 5.07 2.87 26.64
CA VAL A 262 3.62 2.98 26.94
C VAL A 262 3.26 4.40 27.44
N SER A 263 4.20 5.09 28.06
CA SER A 263 4.06 6.48 28.49
C SER A 263 3.86 7.47 27.34
N ASN A 264 4.40 7.19 26.14
CA ASN A 264 4.21 8.03 24.96
C ASN A 264 2.88 7.75 24.24
N LEU A 265 2.22 6.63 24.55
CA LEU A 265 0.90 6.27 24.01
C LEU A 265 -0.26 6.94 24.78
N ALA A 266 0.02 7.57 25.93
CA ALA A 266 -1.00 8.26 26.75
C ALA A 266 -1.56 9.53 26.10
N ALA A 267 -0.89 10.10 25.10
CA ALA A 267 -1.37 11.24 24.33
C ALA A 267 -2.07 10.77 23.03
N LEU A 268 -3.20 10.08 23.18
CA LEU A 268 -4.10 9.91 22.03
C LEU A 268 -4.65 11.28 21.65
N PRO A 269 -4.55 11.67 20.36
CA PRO A 269 -5.17 12.90 19.91
C PRO A 269 -6.69 12.85 20.19
N ASP A 270 -7.31 14.00 20.45
CA ASP A 270 -8.75 14.09 20.56
C ASP A 270 -9.42 13.36 19.40
N LYS A 271 -10.31 12.41 19.72
CA LYS A 271 -10.97 11.55 18.72
C LYS A 271 -11.62 12.36 17.60
N ALA A 272 -12.23 13.50 17.91
CA ALA A 272 -12.86 14.35 16.91
C ALA A 272 -11.82 14.99 15.98
N LYS A 273 -10.68 15.42 16.52
CA LYS A 273 -9.55 15.98 15.73
C LYS A 273 -8.93 14.90 14.86
N ALA A 274 -8.68 13.70 15.41
CA ALA A 274 -8.11 12.56 14.68
C ALA A 274 -9.00 12.14 13.51
N ARG A 275 -10.33 12.03 13.72
CA ARG A 275 -11.30 11.71 12.65
C ARG A 275 -11.29 12.77 11.54
N ARG A 276 -11.32 14.06 11.92
CA ARG A 276 -11.29 15.16 10.93
C ARG A 276 -10.01 15.12 10.08
N LEU A 277 -8.87 14.96 10.71
CA LEU A 277 -7.58 14.85 10.00
C LEU A 277 -7.58 13.65 9.05
N ALA A 278 -8.03 12.49 9.50
CA ALA A 278 -8.10 11.29 8.66
C ALA A 278 -9.01 11.49 7.45
N LEU A 279 -10.22 12.02 7.64
CA LEU A 279 -11.16 12.27 6.54
C LEU A 279 -10.65 13.31 5.52
N GLN A 280 -9.74 14.20 5.92
CA GLN A 280 -9.15 15.20 5.03
C GLN A 280 -7.86 14.72 4.36
N GLN A 281 -7.05 13.90 5.05
CA GLN A 281 -5.68 13.60 4.64
C GLN A 281 -5.47 12.17 4.13
N ARG A 282 -6.34 11.23 4.48
CA ARG A 282 -6.18 9.84 4.02
C ARG A 282 -6.18 9.76 2.50
N SER A 283 -5.21 9.03 2.00
CA SER A 283 -5.01 8.88 0.56
C SER A 283 -6.14 8.12 -0.14
N ASP A 284 -6.79 7.15 0.53
CA ASP A 284 -7.96 6.44 -0.02
C ASP A 284 -9.20 7.34 -0.14
N ILE A 285 -9.45 8.24 0.83
CA ILE A 285 -10.50 9.25 0.77
C ILE A 285 -10.24 10.23 -0.38
N ARG A 286 -8.98 10.69 -0.52
CA ARG A 286 -8.59 11.58 -1.62
C ARG A 286 -8.70 10.91 -2.99
N ALA A 287 -8.38 9.61 -3.07
CA ALA A 287 -8.57 8.83 -4.29
C ALA A 287 -10.05 8.70 -4.65
N ALA A 288 -10.92 8.43 -3.67
CA ALA A 288 -12.36 8.34 -3.88
C ALA A 288 -12.98 9.70 -4.29
N LEU A 289 -12.52 10.81 -3.69
CA LEU A 289 -12.93 12.15 -4.08
C LEU A 289 -12.51 12.46 -5.52
N ALA A 290 -11.28 12.14 -5.91
CA ALA A 290 -10.83 12.31 -7.29
C ALA A 290 -11.64 11.45 -8.28
N ASN A 291 -12.05 10.24 -7.90
CA ASN A 291 -12.95 9.41 -8.71
C ASN A 291 -14.35 10.04 -8.84
N TYR A 292 -14.87 10.67 -7.79
CA TYR A 292 -16.11 11.42 -7.87
C TYR A 292 -16.01 12.60 -8.83
N GLU A 293 -14.93 13.38 -8.77
CA GLU A 293 -14.69 14.50 -9.72
C GLU A 293 -14.52 13.99 -11.17
N ALA A 294 -13.92 12.81 -11.35
CA ALA A 294 -13.85 12.17 -12.67
C ALA A 294 -15.26 11.79 -13.20
N SER A 295 -16.17 11.33 -12.32
CA SER A 295 -17.56 11.03 -12.68
C SER A 295 -18.35 12.31 -13.02
N GLN A 296 -18.11 13.41 -12.30
CA GLN A 296 -18.64 14.72 -12.62
C GLN A 296 -18.21 15.18 -14.03
N SER A 297 -16.91 15.03 -14.34
CA SER A 297 -16.37 15.34 -15.66
C SER A 297 -16.95 14.43 -16.75
N ALA A 298 -17.22 13.15 -16.43
CA ALA A 298 -17.88 12.22 -17.34
C ALA A 298 -19.31 12.68 -17.68
N LEU A 299 -20.09 13.09 -16.69
CA LEU A 299 -21.42 13.66 -16.90
C LEU A 299 -21.35 14.93 -17.78
N GLN A 300 -20.39 15.82 -17.50
CA GLN A 300 -20.18 17.02 -18.31
C GLN A 300 -19.84 16.70 -19.77
N ILE A 301 -19.14 15.59 -20.05
CA ILE A 301 -18.87 15.11 -21.42
C ILE A 301 -20.18 14.71 -22.08
N GLU A 302 -21.02 13.91 -21.41
CA GLU A 302 -22.29 13.46 -21.98
C GLU A 302 -23.25 14.61 -22.24
N VAL A 303 -23.33 15.59 -21.33
CA VAL A 303 -24.07 16.84 -21.56
C VAL A 303 -23.51 17.63 -22.75
N ALA A 304 -22.17 17.69 -22.89
CA ALA A 304 -21.56 18.39 -24.03
C ALA A 304 -21.79 17.70 -25.37
N LYS A 305 -22.09 16.41 -25.42
CA LYS A 305 -22.42 15.66 -26.63
C LYS A 305 -23.78 16.05 -27.21
N GLN A 306 -24.64 16.76 -26.47
CA GLN A 306 -25.85 17.37 -27.02
C GLN A 306 -25.54 18.44 -28.09
N TYR A 307 -24.33 19.00 -28.06
CA TYR A 307 -23.87 19.98 -29.04
C TYR A 307 -23.09 19.26 -30.15
N PRO A 308 -23.49 19.41 -31.42
CA PRO A 308 -22.82 18.74 -32.54
C PRO A 308 -21.38 19.23 -32.70
N ASP A 309 -20.51 18.34 -33.18
CA ASP A 309 -19.19 18.71 -33.67
C ASP A 309 -19.31 19.20 -35.11
N LEU A 310 -18.44 20.12 -35.49
CA LEU A 310 -18.40 20.67 -36.83
C LEU A 310 -17.35 19.91 -37.65
N HIS A 311 -17.72 19.51 -38.85
CA HIS A 311 -16.80 18.95 -39.85
C HIS A 311 -16.65 19.94 -41.01
N LEU A 312 -15.53 20.63 -41.05
CA LEU A 312 -15.19 21.51 -42.18
C LEU A 312 -14.49 20.67 -43.23
N GLY A 313 -15.08 20.60 -44.41
CA GLY A 313 -14.55 19.92 -45.58
C GLY A 313 -14.25 20.87 -46.72
N SER A 314 -13.17 20.66 -47.45
CA SER A 314 -12.93 21.26 -48.74
C SER A 314 -12.79 20.16 -49.78
N GLY A 315 -13.51 20.26 -50.88
CA GLY A 315 -13.44 19.34 -51.99
C GLY A 315 -12.90 20.00 -53.27
N TYR A 316 -12.29 19.19 -54.10
CA TYR A 316 -11.94 19.54 -55.47
C TYR A 316 -12.31 18.38 -56.38
N VAL A 317 -13.02 18.65 -57.44
CA VAL A 317 -13.36 17.68 -58.47
C VAL A 317 -13.00 18.26 -59.82
N TRP A 318 -12.23 17.54 -60.61
CA TRP A 318 -12.06 17.82 -62.01
C TRP A 318 -13.16 17.05 -62.78
N ASP A 319 -14.04 17.73 -63.44
CA ASP A 319 -15.19 17.14 -64.11
C ASP A 319 -15.30 17.64 -65.51
N GLN A 320 -15.02 16.81 -66.49
CA GLN A 320 -15.17 17.07 -67.92
C GLN A 320 -14.47 18.34 -68.43
N GLY A 321 -13.34 18.73 -67.86
CA GLY A 321 -12.54 19.92 -68.18
C GLY A 321 -12.72 21.09 -67.22
N ASP A 322 -13.70 21.03 -66.33
CA ASP A 322 -13.97 22.06 -65.36
C ASP A 322 -13.29 21.72 -63.99
N ASN A 323 -12.74 22.73 -63.36
CA ASN A 323 -12.22 22.69 -62.04
C ASN A 323 -13.28 23.17 -61.05
N LYS A 324 -13.83 22.25 -60.24
CA LYS A 324 -14.88 22.55 -59.26
C LYS A 324 -14.32 22.49 -57.85
N TRP A 325 -14.50 23.56 -57.08
CA TRP A 325 -14.14 23.63 -55.67
C TRP A 325 -15.41 23.78 -54.83
N ASP A 326 -15.49 23.03 -53.76
CA ASP A 326 -16.56 23.13 -52.77
C ASP A 326 -16.01 23.29 -51.35
N LEU A 327 -16.79 23.96 -50.51
CA LEU A 327 -16.58 24.02 -49.06
C LEU A 327 -17.82 23.42 -48.41
N ALA A 328 -17.62 22.33 -47.67
CA ALA A 328 -18.69 21.63 -46.97
C ALA A 328 -18.59 21.89 -45.47
N ILE A 329 -19.73 22.19 -44.87
CA ILE A 329 -19.87 22.19 -43.39
C ILE A 329 -20.88 21.12 -43.07
N ASN A 330 -20.41 20.05 -42.43
CA ASN A 330 -21.27 18.96 -42.00
C ASN A 330 -21.40 19.00 -40.46
N LEU A 331 -22.63 18.87 -39.99
CA LEU A 331 -22.93 18.74 -38.56
C LEU A 331 -24.08 17.76 -38.40
N GLU A 332 -23.99 16.97 -37.32
CA GLU A 332 -25.05 16.06 -36.91
C GLU A 332 -26.10 16.84 -36.10
N LEU A 333 -27.37 16.80 -36.54
CA LEU A 333 -28.46 17.50 -35.86
C LEU A 333 -29.09 16.56 -34.79
N PRO A 334 -29.00 16.87 -33.50
CA PRO A 334 -29.55 16.03 -32.43
C PRO A 334 -31.06 16.26 -32.28
N ILE A 335 -31.84 15.92 -33.35
CA ILE A 335 -33.29 16.14 -33.39
C ILE A 335 -34.04 14.95 -32.78
N LEU A 336 -33.58 13.71 -33.09
CA LEU A 336 -34.20 12.46 -32.65
C LEU A 336 -33.62 11.94 -31.34
N ASN A 337 -32.36 12.21 -31.06
CA ASN A 337 -31.67 11.79 -29.87
C ASN A 337 -30.79 12.94 -29.36
N ARG A 338 -31.10 13.42 -28.16
CA ARG A 338 -30.35 14.49 -27.47
C ARG A 338 -29.39 13.95 -26.40
N ASN A 339 -28.92 12.74 -26.58
CA ASN A 339 -28.02 12.05 -25.64
C ASN A 339 -28.63 11.84 -24.23
N GLU A 340 -29.96 11.79 -24.10
CA GLU A 340 -30.66 11.73 -22.81
C GLU A 340 -30.35 10.43 -22.04
N GLY A 341 -30.27 9.30 -22.73
CA GLY A 341 -29.93 8.00 -22.12
C GLY A 341 -28.53 8.00 -21.51
N PRO A 342 -27.46 8.32 -22.25
CA PRO A 342 -26.10 8.41 -21.69
C PRO A 342 -25.94 9.49 -20.60
N ILE A 343 -26.70 10.57 -20.63
CA ILE A 343 -26.73 11.57 -19.55
C ILE A 343 -27.29 10.95 -18.28
N ALA A 344 -28.47 10.29 -18.36
CA ALA A 344 -29.08 9.64 -17.22
C ALA A 344 -28.18 8.53 -16.61
N GLU A 345 -27.49 7.77 -17.47
CA GLU A 345 -26.49 6.78 -17.03
C GLU A 345 -25.32 7.45 -16.30
N ALA A 346 -24.79 8.54 -16.83
CA ALA A 346 -23.69 9.28 -16.20
C ALA A 346 -24.12 9.95 -14.88
N GLU A 347 -25.39 10.41 -14.76
CA GLU A 347 -25.96 10.90 -13.51
C GLU A 347 -26.01 9.80 -12.45
N ALA A 348 -26.57 8.64 -12.80
CA ALA A 348 -26.63 7.48 -11.91
C ALA A 348 -25.22 7.01 -11.48
N LYS A 349 -24.23 7.06 -12.40
CA LYS A 349 -22.83 6.75 -12.08
C LYS A 349 -22.20 7.75 -11.13
N ARG A 350 -22.51 9.02 -11.25
CA ARG A 350 -22.08 10.05 -10.28
C ARG A 350 -22.68 9.79 -8.90
N GLU A 351 -23.96 9.45 -8.82
CA GLU A 351 -24.61 9.09 -7.54
C GLU A 351 -24.00 7.84 -6.92
N GLU A 352 -23.68 6.82 -7.72
CA GLU A 352 -22.97 5.63 -7.25
C GLU A 352 -21.60 6.00 -6.65
N THR A 353 -20.80 6.82 -7.33
CA THR A 353 -19.48 7.22 -6.81
C THR A 353 -19.58 8.10 -5.56
N ALA A 354 -20.62 8.93 -5.43
CA ALA A 354 -20.90 9.68 -4.22
C ALA A 354 -21.24 8.74 -3.05
N ALA A 355 -22.11 7.75 -3.28
CA ALA A 355 -22.44 6.74 -2.28
C ALA A 355 -21.22 5.90 -1.84
N GLN A 356 -20.35 5.54 -2.77
CA GLN A 356 -19.07 4.86 -2.47
C GLN A 356 -18.16 5.71 -1.58
N LEU A 357 -18.05 7.03 -1.83
CA LEU A 357 -17.28 7.94 -0.96
C LEU A 357 -17.88 8.00 0.45
N LEU A 358 -19.19 8.14 0.58
CA LEU A 358 -19.88 8.15 1.89
C LEU A 358 -19.68 6.82 2.64
N ALA A 359 -19.80 5.69 1.95
CA ALA A 359 -19.54 4.37 2.53
C ALA A 359 -18.09 4.22 3.01
N LEU A 360 -17.12 4.73 2.23
CA LEU A 360 -15.71 4.75 2.63
C LEU A 360 -15.48 5.63 3.86
N GLN A 361 -16.10 6.81 3.93
CA GLN A 361 -16.02 7.69 5.11
C GLN A 361 -16.56 7.00 6.36
N ALA A 362 -17.72 6.35 6.28
CA ALA A 362 -18.30 5.60 7.38
C ALA A 362 -17.38 4.44 7.83
N LYS A 363 -16.80 3.71 6.88
CA LYS A 363 -15.82 2.66 7.15
C LYS A 363 -14.59 3.20 7.87
N VAL A 364 -14.01 4.31 7.41
CA VAL A 364 -12.84 4.95 8.00
C VAL A 364 -13.11 5.40 9.45
N ILE A 365 -14.27 6.01 9.72
CA ILE A 365 -14.67 6.39 11.07
C ILE A 365 -14.73 5.15 11.98
N ALA A 366 -15.36 4.08 11.52
CA ALA A 366 -15.47 2.84 12.29
C ALA A 366 -14.09 2.16 12.49
N GLU A 367 -13.18 2.23 11.53
CA GLU A 367 -11.80 1.73 11.66
C GLU A 367 -11.04 2.49 12.74
N ILE A 368 -11.12 3.83 12.74
CA ILE A 368 -10.46 4.68 13.75
C ILE A 368 -11.01 4.38 15.14
N ASP A 369 -12.32 4.28 15.29
CA ASP A 369 -12.96 4.00 16.60
C ASP A 369 -12.54 2.64 17.14
N ARG A 370 -12.55 1.63 16.31
CA ARG A 370 -12.13 0.28 16.66
C ARG A 370 -10.66 0.23 17.04
N ALA A 371 -9.79 0.87 16.26
CA ALA A 371 -8.36 0.89 16.53
C ALA A 371 -8.03 1.68 17.82
N ALA A 372 -8.71 2.80 18.07
CA ALA A 372 -8.55 3.57 19.30
C ALA A 372 -9.02 2.80 20.54
N ALA A 373 -10.17 2.12 20.46
CA ALA A 373 -10.66 1.26 21.54
C ALA A 373 -9.71 0.08 21.81
N ALA A 374 -9.22 -0.58 20.76
CA ALA A 374 -8.26 -1.67 20.89
C ALA A 374 -6.96 -1.20 21.55
N LEU A 375 -6.44 -0.03 21.17
CA LEU A 375 -5.24 0.53 21.78
C LEU A 375 -5.46 0.83 23.28
N SER A 376 -6.56 1.47 23.63
CA SER A 376 -6.90 1.79 25.03
C SER A 376 -6.97 0.53 25.89
N THR A 377 -7.73 -0.49 25.45
CA THR A 377 -7.91 -1.75 26.19
C THR A 377 -6.63 -2.57 26.31
N THR A 378 -5.84 -2.66 25.23
CA THR A 378 -4.57 -3.41 25.26
C THR A 378 -3.51 -2.71 26.09
N THR A 379 -3.49 -1.38 26.13
CA THR A 379 -2.58 -0.59 26.98
C THR A 379 -2.90 -0.79 28.46
N GLU A 380 -4.18 -0.79 28.83
CA GLU A 380 -4.60 -1.05 30.22
C GLU A 380 -4.28 -2.50 30.63
N GLN A 381 -4.51 -3.46 29.74
CA GLN A 381 -4.14 -4.87 29.98
C GLN A 381 -2.62 -5.01 30.19
N LEU A 382 -1.81 -4.36 29.36
CA LEU A 382 -0.36 -4.35 29.47
C LEU A 382 0.10 -3.82 30.82
N LYS A 383 -0.47 -2.70 31.27
CA LYS A 383 -0.17 -2.10 32.59
C LYS A 383 -0.45 -3.07 33.71
N LYS A 384 -1.60 -3.75 33.70
CA LYS A 384 -1.96 -4.75 34.72
C LYS A 384 -1.01 -5.96 34.72
N LEU A 385 -0.67 -6.47 33.53
CA LEU A 385 0.23 -7.62 33.42
C LEU A 385 1.67 -7.27 33.79
N HIS A 386 2.13 -6.04 33.58
CA HIS A 386 3.41 -5.57 34.12
C HIS A 386 3.39 -5.51 35.65
N GLN A 387 2.27 -5.11 36.28
CA GLN A 387 2.13 -5.13 37.74
C GLN A 387 2.18 -6.56 38.28
N VAL A 388 1.50 -7.53 37.64
CA VAL A 388 1.56 -8.95 37.99
C VAL A 388 3.00 -9.48 37.88
N HIS A 389 3.69 -9.19 36.77
CA HIS A 389 5.06 -9.60 36.57
C HIS A 389 6.00 -9.02 37.65
N GLN A 390 5.82 -7.77 38.05
CA GLN A 390 6.58 -7.14 39.10
C GLN A 390 6.30 -7.80 40.44
N ALA A 391 5.04 -8.09 40.79
CA ALA A 391 4.66 -8.81 42.01
C ALA A 391 5.26 -10.23 42.08
N SER A 392 5.29 -10.96 40.95
CA SER A 392 5.94 -12.28 40.87
C SER A 392 7.46 -12.18 41.12
N LYS A 393 8.12 -11.14 40.63
CA LYS A 393 9.55 -10.88 40.94
C LYS A 393 9.77 -10.59 42.42
N ASP A 394 8.90 -9.82 43.05
CA ASP A 394 8.98 -9.48 44.45
C ASP A 394 8.75 -10.73 45.29
N HIS A 395 7.77 -11.60 44.93
CA HIS A 395 7.55 -12.90 45.53
C HIS A 395 8.80 -13.79 45.42
N LEU A 396 9.40 -13.90 44.25
CA LEU A 396 10.64 -14.68 44.06
C LEU A 396 11.76 -14.21 45.02
N ARG A 397 11.92 -12.87 45.17
CA ARG A 397 12.93 -12.33 46.12
C ARG A 397 12.67 -12.75 47.56
N LEU A 398 11.39 -12.74 47.99
CA LEU A 398 11.01 -13.21 49.32
C LEU A 398 11.27 -14.71 49.51
N VAL A 399 10.92 -15.56 48.54
CA VAL A 399 11.17 -16.99 48.54
C VAL A 399 12.68 -17.28 48.59
N GLN A 400 13.48 -16.52 47.82
CA GLN A 400 14.93 -16.63 47.82
C GLN A 400 15.55 -16.29 49.18
N ALA A 401 15.07 -15.25 49.86
CA ALA A 401 15.50 -14.92 51.23
C ALA A 401 15.14 -16.02 52.23
N ARG A 402 13.95 -16.62 52.13
CA ARG A 402 13.50 -17.73 52.96
C ARG A 402 14.28 -19.02 52.71
N LEU A 403 14.67 -19.28 51.46
CA LEU A 403 15.54 -20.42 51.13
C LEU A 403 16.91 -20.27 51.78
N ALA A 404 17.49 -19.07 51.82
CA ALA A 404 18.79 -18.80 52.41
C ALA A 404 18.85 -19.10 53.92
N VAL A 405 17.72 -18.99 54.61
CA VAL A 405 17.60 -19.35 56.07
C VAL A 405 16.98 -20.72 56.30
N GLY A 406 16.82 -21.54 55.25
CA GLY A 406 16.28 -22.90 55.35
C GLY A 406 14.77 -22.98 55.64
N ALA A 407 14.01 -21.88 55.50
CA ALA A 407 12.57 -21.82 55.79
C ALA A 407 11.67 -22.34 54.66
N VAL A 408 12.22 -22.55 53.48
CA VAL A 408 11.58 -23.18 52.31
C VAL A 408 12.58 -24.08 51.59
N ASP A 409 12.08 -25.00 50.77
CA ASP A 409 12.91 -25.93 50.02
C ASP A 409 13.30 -25.39 48.62
N GLN A 410 14.17 -26.13 47.95
CA GLN A 410 14.67 -25.78 46.63
C GLN A 410 13.56 -25.86 45.55
N ILE A 411 12.56 -26.73 45.72
CA ILE A 411 11.44 -26.86 44.77
C ILE A 411 10.55 -25.64 44.85
N ALA A 412 10.24 -25.14 46.05
CA ALA A 412 9.47 -23.90 46.22
C ALA A 412 10.16 -22.70 45.53
N PHE A 413 11.49 -22.61 45.62
CA PHE A 413 12.26 -21.58 44.93
C PHE A 413 12.20 -21.72 43.39
N GLN A 414 12.33 -22.95 42.86
CA GLN A 414 12.21 -23.17 41.40
C GLN A 414 10.79 -22.90 40.91
N ASN A 415 9.75 -23.25 41.70
CA ASN A 415 8.37 -22.92 41.35
C ASN A 415 8.13 -21.40 41.29
N ALA A 416 8.68 -20.63 42.23
CA ALA A 416 8.62 -19.17 42.19
C ALA A 416 9.34 -18.59 40.95
N LYS A 417 10.44 -19.20 40.50
CA LYS A 417 11.08 -18.85 39.21
C LYS A 417 10.19 -19.14 38.01
N LEU A 418 9.51 -20.27 37.96
CA LEU A 418 8.55 -20.60 36.91
C LEU A 418 7.41 -19.57 36.85
N GLU A 419 6.89 -19.17 38.01
CA GLU A 419 5.84 -18.16 38.10
C GLU A 419 6.28 -16.82 37.49
N VAL A 420 7.52 -16.37 37.75
CA VAL A 420 8.11 -15.19 37.07
C VAL A 420 8.18 -15.39 35.56
N GLY A 421 8.58 -16.58 35.09
CA GLY A 421 8.62 -16.90 33.68
C GLY A 421 7.23 -16.87 33.01
N VAL A 422 6.20 -17.43 33.68
CA VAL A 422 4.81 -17.40 33.18
C VAL A 422 4.27 -15.97 33.10
N SER A 423 4.50 -15.19 34.17
CA SER A 423 4.07 -13.77 34.17
C SER A 423 4.82 -12.92 33.13
N ALA A 424 6.09 -13.21 32.84
CA ALA A 424 6.87 -12.57 31.79
C ALA A 424 6.32 -12.88 30.41
N LEU A 425 5.92 -14.14 30.15
CA LEU A 425 5.27 -14.49 28.86
C LEU A 425 3.93 -13.77 28.69
N ALA A 426 3.11 -13.70 29.74
CA ALA A 426 1.85 -12.97 29.69
C ALA A 426 2.05 -11.47 29.43
N ALA A 427 3.06 -10.84 30.04
CA ALA A 427 3.43 -9.46 29.82
C ALA A 427 3.93 -9.24 28.37
N LEU A 428 4.75 -10.16 27.83
CA LEU A 428 5.24 -10.12 26.45
C LEU A 428 4.08 -10.20 25.44
N ASP A 429 3.09 -11.06 25.69
CA ASP A 429 1.90 -11.17 24.81
C ASP A 429 1.05 -9.90 24.81
N ALA A 430 0.92 -9.26 25.98
CA ALA A 430 0.24 -7.97 26.07
C ALA A 430 1.03 -6.84 25.37
N GLU A 431 2.36 -6.85 25.47
CA GLU A 431 3.24 -5.91 24.77
C GLU A 431 3.10 -6.06 23.24
N ALA A 432 3.03 -7.30 22.75
CA ALA A 432 2.77 -7.58 21.34
C ALA A 432 1.42 -7.02 20.89
N LYS A 433 0.34 -7.29 21.65
CA LYS A 433 -1.01 -6.79 21.33
C LYS A 433 -1.08 -5.26 21.32
N ALA A 434 -0.50 -4.59 22.30
CA ALA A 434 -0.45 -3.13 22.37
C ALA A 434 0.35 -2.53 21.20
N SER A 435 1.46 -3.15 20.82
CA SER A 435 2.28 -2.73 19.68
C SER A 435 1.54 -2.89 18.35
N LEU A 436 0.78 -3.96 18.17
CA LEU A 436 -0.07 -4.18 17.00
C LEU A 436 -1.22 -3.18 16.95
N ALA A 437 -1.90 -2.92 18.08
CA ALA A 437 -2.98 -1.95 18.17
C ALA A 437 -2.49 -0.52 17.85
N THR A 438 -1.28 -0.16 18.28
CA THR A 438 -0.63 1.10 17.89
C THR A 438 -0.46 1.20 16.37
N GLY A 439 0.02 0.12 15.73
CA GLY A 439 0.17 0.06 14.28
C GLY A 439 -1.16 0.18 13.54
N GLN A 440 -2.20 -0.47 14.03
CA GLN A 440 -3.56 -0.40 13.47
C GLN A 440 -4.13 1.02 13.54
N LEU A 441 -3.89 1.75 14.63
CA LEU A 441 -4.36 3.13 14.73
C LEU A 441 -3.57 4.07 13.79
N GLU A 442 -2.24 3.91 13.66
CA GLU A 442 -1.46 4.66 12.66
C GLU A 442 -1.96 4.38 11.22
N GLU A 443 -2.29 3.14 10.90
CA GLU A 443 -2.85 2.76 9.60
C GLU A 443 -4.23 3.37 9.39
N ALA A 444 -5.11 3.30 10.41
CA ALA A 444 -6.44 3.89 10.35
C ALA A 444 -6.42 5.41 10.19
N LEU A 445 -5.42 6.08 10.72
CA LEU A 445 -5.22 7.52 10.56
C LEU A 445 -4.41 7.88 9.32
N GLN A 446 -3.60 6.96 8.82
CA GLN A 446 -2.53 7.19 7.83
C GLN A 446 -1.57 8.33 8.25
N ILE A 447 -1.31 8.46 9.54
CA ILE A 447 -0.39 9.45 10.14
C ILE A 447 0.50 8.72 11.16
N PRO A 448 1.85 8.84 11.07
CA PRO A 448 2.75 8.30 12.08
C PRO A 448 2.54 9.00 13.43
N PHE A 449 2.54 8.28 14.55
CA PHE A 449 2.37 8.88 15.89
C PHE A 449 3.40 9.98 16.20
N LYS A 450 4.66 9.82 15.78
CA LYS A 450 5.69 10.85 15.92
C LYS A 450 5.32 12.18 15.25
N ALA A 451 4.58 12.15 14.15
CA ALA A 451 4.12 13.36 13.48
C ALA A 451 2.93 14.01 14.21
N LEU A 452 2.10 13.23 14.88
CA LEU A 452 0.99 13.76 15.68
C LEU A 452 1.47 14.54 16.90
N SER A 453 2.47 14.01 17.63
CA SER A 453 3.04 14.69 18.80
C SER A 453 3.73 16.02 18.45
N VAL A 454 4.35 16.13 17.28
CA VAL A 454 4.95 17.37 16.79
C VAL A 454 3.88 18.39 16.38
N ALA A 455 2.80 17.94 15.75
CA ALA A 455 1.69 18.82 15.34
C ALA A 455 0.92 19.41 16.56
N GLU A 456 0.82 18.66 17.65
CA GLU A 456 0.22 19.18 18.90
C GLU A 456 1.07 20.26 19.56
N GLN A 457 2.41 20.08 19.60
CA GLN A 457 3.32 21.08 20.15
C GLN A 457 3.33 22.41 19.38
N HIS A 458 3.06 22.38 18.06
CA HIS A 458 2.99 23.58 17.23
C HIS A 458 1.58 24.21 17.21
N GLY A 459 0.52 23.42 17.39
CA GLY A 459 -0.88 23.91 17.46
C GLY A 459 -1.17 24.67 18.74
N ASP A 460 -0.64 24.24 19.88
CA ASP A 460 -0.78 24.94 21.17
C ASP A 460 0.03 26.25 21.24
N ALA A 461 1.06 26.39 20.41
CA ALA A 461 1.86 27.62 20.34
C ALA A 461 1.16 28.75 19.56
N GLN A 462 0.23 28.42 18.65
CA GLN A 462 -0.57 29.40 17.90
C GLN A 462 -1.87 29.80 18.62
N GLY A 463 -2.48 28.90 19.38
CA GLY A 463 -3.71 29.19 20.16
C GLY A 463 -3.50 30.03 21.44
N LYS A 464 -2.25 30.39 21.78
CA LYS A 464 -1.92 31.28 22.90
C LYS A 464 -1.55 32.69 22.46
N ARG A 465 -1.72 33.04 21.17
CA ARG A 465 -1.40 34.35 20.60
C ARG A 465 -2.64 35.10 20.06
N ASP A 466 -3.81 34.52 20.14
CA ASP A 466 -5.11 35.17 19.94
C ASP A 466 -5.84 35.21 21.30
#